data_7971124ae535868c4b427f9e2836921a
#
_entry.id   7971124ae535868c4b427f9e2836921a
#
_cell.length_a   1.000
_cell.length_b   1.000
_cell.length_c   1.000
_cell.angle_alpha   90.00
_cell.angle_beta   90.00
_cell.angle_gamma   90.00
#
_symmetry.space_group_name_H-M   'P 1'
#
loop_
_entity.id
_entity.type
_entity.pdbx_description
1 polymer ?
#
loop_
_entity_poly.entity_id
_entity_poly.type
_entity_poly.pdbx_seq_one_letter_code
_entity_poly.pdbx_strand_id
1 'polypeptide(L)'
;SYASLASLYRDTQRFQESEAMYKSALAIRERLAKASPQAYEPDLARSYNNLGSLYSDTQRFQESEAMYKSALAIRERLAKANPPAYEPDLAASYNNLAILYSNTQRFEESESMHKSAIAIRERLAKASPQAYEPALADSYNNLALLYSDTQRFQESESMHKSALTIYERLAKANPQAY
;
A
#
# COMPACT_ATOMS: atom_id res chain seq x y z
N SER A 1 6.77 -7.27 20.15
CA SER A 1 7.93 -6.81 19.35
C SER A 1 7.95 -5.28 19.27
N TYR A 2 9.08 -4.67 18.88
CA TYR A 2 9.16 -3.21 18.65
C TYR A 2 8.06 -2.71 17.69
N ALA A 3 7.82 -3.43 16.60
CA ALA A 3 6.80 -3.04 15.63
C ALA A 3 5.37 -3.08 16.20
N SER A 4 5.04 -4.06 17.05
CA SER A 4 3.72 -4.15 17.67
C SER A 4 3.50 -3.02 18.68
N LEU A 5 4.55 -2.68 19.45
CA LEU A 5 4.49 -1.57 20.40
C LEU A 5 4.41 -0.22 19.66
N ALA A 6 5.13 -0.08 18.56
CA ALA A 6 5.06 1.10 17.70
C ALA A 6 3.64 1.32 17.16
N SER A 7 2.98 0.24 16.68
CA SER A 7 1.59 0.32 16.22
C SER A 7 0.65 0.79 17.34
N LEU A 8 0.75 0.20 18.54
CA LEU A 8 -0.04 0.62 19.68
C LEU A 8 0.17 2.11 20.03
N TYR A 9 1.41 2.59 20.00
CA TYR A 9 1.71 4.00 20.25
C TYR A 9 1.13 4.89 19.14
N ARG A 10 1.17 4.47 17.88
CA ARG A 10 0.54 5.19 16.76
C ARG A 10 -0.97 5.28 16.96
N ASP A 11 -1.64 4.16 17.28
CA ASP A 11 -3.08 4.08 17.48
C ASP A 11 -3.55 4.93 18.69
N THR A 12 -2.67 5.14 19.66
CA THR A 12 -2.90 6.03 20.80
C THR A 12 -2.34 7.44 20.63
N GLN A 13 -1.97 7.83 19.39
CA GLN A 13 -1.43 9.13 19.01
C GLN A 13 -0.12 9.53 19.73
N ARG A 14 0.59 8.56 20.26
CA ARG A 14 1.92 8.73 20.88
C ARG A 14 2.99 8.65 19.80
N PHE A 15 2.98 9.60 18.86
CA PHE A 15 3.75 9.52 17.61
C PHE A 15 5.26 9.51 17.81
N GLN A 16 5.79 10.25 18.78
CA GLN A 16 7.23 10.27 19.07
C GLN A 16 7.73 8.92 19.57
N GLU A 17 6.97 8.27 20.45
CA GLU A 17 7.29 6.95 20.98
C GLU A 17 7.12 5.87 19.90
N SER A 18 6.10 5.99 19.08
CA SER A 18 5.89 5.14 17.90
C SER A 18 7.09 5.22 16.94
N GLU A 19 7.54 6.43 16.62
CA GLU A 19 8.71 6.64 15.75
C GLU A 19 9.97 6.01 16.33
N ALA A 20 10.24 6.20 17.62
CA ALA A 20 11.40 5.60 18.27
C ALA A 20 11.39 4.06 18.17
N MET A 21 10.23 3.44 18.36
CA MET A 21 10.07 1.99 18.27
C MET A 21 10.20 1.49 16.82
N TYR A 22 9.61 2.19 15.84
CA TYR A 22 9.77 1.81 14.44
C TYR A 22 11.22 1.96 13.96
N LYS A 23 11.92 3.02 14.34
CA LYS A 23 13.36 3.19 14.03
C LYS A 23 14.22 2.10 14.64
N SER A 24 13.94 1.69 15.86
CA SER A 24 14.64 0.58 16.52
C SER A 24 14.42 -0.74 15.77
N ALA A 25 13.17 -1.03 15.37
CA ALA A 25 12.85 -2.20 14.56
C ALA A 25 13.55 -2.16 13.20
N LEU A 26 13.56 -0.99 12.54
CA LEU A 26 14.19 -0.79 11.24
C LEU A 26 15.70 -1.06 11.30
N ALA A 27 16.40 -0.46 12.25
CA ALA A 27 17.86 -0.64 12.41
C ALA A 27 18.25 -2.12 12.61
N ILE A 28 17.45 -2.86 13.38
CA ILE A 28 17.68 -4.31 13.55
C ILE A 28 17.48 -5.03 12.20
N ARG A 29 16.41 -4.74 11.46
CA ARG A 29 16.10 -5.41 10.20
C ARG A 29 17.08 -5.05 9.09
N GLU A 30 17.56 -3.82 9.03
CA GLU A 30 18.65 -3.43 8.12
C GLU A 30 19.91 -4.26 8.34
N ARG A 31 20.31 -4.44 9.60
CA ARG A 31 21.46 -5.29 9.95
C ARG A 31 21.24 -6.75 9.56
N LEU A 32 20.05 -7.28 9.83
CA LEU A 32 19.70 -8.67 9.50
C LEU A 32 19.64 -8.89 7.98
N ALA A 33 19.04 -7.95 7.24
CA ALA A 33 18.94 -8.02 5.79
C ALA A 33 20.31 -7.92 5.10
N LYS A 34 21.27 -7.18 5.67
CA LYS A 34 22.66 -7.19 5.18
C LYS A 34 23.32 -8.57 5.33
N ALA A 35 23.03 -9.29 6.41
CA ALA A 35 23.59 -10.61 6.67
C ALA A 35 22.88 -11.71 5.85
N SER A 36 21.56 -11.62 5.68
CA SER A 36 20.73 -12.59 4.94
C SER A 36 19.56 -11.90 4.23
N PRO A 37 19.80 -11.36 3.02
CA PRO A 37 18.78 -10.59 2.28
C PRO A 37 17.49 -11.38 2.06
N GLN A 38 17.58 -12.61 1.55
CA GLN A 38 16.42 -13.43 1.23
C GLN A 38 15.51 -13.66 2.44
N ALA A 39 16.07 -13.78 3.64
CA ALA A 39 15.30 -14.05 4.84
C ALA A 39 14.64 -12.79 5.43
N TYR A 40 15.28 -11.62 5.31
CA TYR A 40 14.88 -10.43 6.07
C TYR A 40 14.44 -9.23 5.24
N GLU A 41 14.64 -9.21 3.91
CA GLU A 41 14.17 -8.12 3.06
C GLU A 41 12.64 -7.94 3.07
N PRO A 42 11.80 -9.00 3.12
CA PRO A 42 10.37 -8.80 3.26
C PRO A 42 10.00 -8.03 4.55
N ASP A 43 10.64 -8.36 5.65
CA ASP A 43 10.44 -7.70 6.93
C ASP A 43 11.02 -6.28 6.95
N LEU A 44 12.14 -6.06 6.26
CA LEU A 44 12.74 -4.74 6.09
C LEU A 44 11.81 -3.81 5.30
N ALA A 45 11.26 -4.28 4.18
CA ALA A 45 10.29 -3.52 3.39
C ALA A 45 9.05 -3.15 4.22
N ARG A 46 8.57 -4.08 5.05
CA ARG A 46 7.46 -3.81 5.98
C ARG A 46 7.82 -2.73 7.02
N SER A 47 9.05 -2.71 7.52
CA SER A 47 9.50 -1.67 8.45
C SER A 47 9.54 -0.29 7.82
N TYR A 48 10.07 -0.18 6.60
CA TYR A 48 10.06 1.06 5.83
C TYR A 48 8.62 1.52 5.58
N ASN A 49 7.72 0.62 5.17
CA ASN A 49 6.33 0.95 4.94
C ASN A 49 5.63 1.49 6.20
N ASN A 50 5.84 0.85 7.35
CA ASN A 50 5.21 1.27 8.61
C ASN A 50 5.71 2.65 9.06
N LEU A 51 7.00 2.90 8.93
CA LEU A 51 7.58 4.21 9.25
C LEU A 51 7.11 5.29 8.25
N GLY A 52 6.99 4.94 6.97
CA GLY A 52 6.39 5.80 5.96
C GLY A 52 4.95 6.19 6.29
N SER A 53 4.15 5.23 6.75
CA SER A 53 2.78 5.49 7.18
C SER A 53 2.72 6.43 8.40
N LEU A 54 3.58 6.23 9.40
CA LEU A 54 3.67 7.14 10.55
C LEU A 54 4.04 8.57 10.13
N TYR A 55 5.00 8.71 9.21
CA TYR A 55 5.39 10.01 8.69
C TYR A 55 4.26 10.67 7.87
N SER A 56 3.48 9.91 7.12
CA SER A 56 2.30 10.41 6.43
C SER A 56 1.24 10.91 7.41
N ASP A 57 0.95 10.16 8.47
CA ASP A 57 -0.02 10.56 9.51
C ASP A 57 0.40 11.85 10.24
N THR A 58 1.69 12.07 10.37
CA THR A 58 2.27 13.25 11.00
C THR A 58 2.62 14.36 9.99
N GLN A 59 2.14 14.25 8.74
CA GLN A 59 2.33 15.21 7.65
C GLN A 59 3.82 15.48 7.27
N ARG A 60 4.68 14.56 7.63
CA ARG A 60 6.11 14.57 7.24
C ARG A 60 6.27 13.90 5.88
N PHE A 61 5.67 14.49 4.85
CA PHE A 61 5.48 13.85 3.55
C PHE A 61 6.78 13.50 2.81
N GLN A 62 7.82 14.30 2.94
CA GLN A 62 9.12 14.01 2.32
C GLN A 62 9.79 12.77 2.92
N GLU A 63 9.72 12.64 4.25
CA GLU A 63 10.24 11.47 4.95
C GLU A 63 9.39 10.23 4.67
N SER A 64 8.06 10.39 4.60
CA SER A 64 7.13 9.34 4.20
C SER A 64 7.46 8.80 2.80
N GLU A 65 7.68 9.70 1.83
CA GLU A 65 8.03 9.33 0.45
C GLU A 65 9.34 8.53 0.40
N ALA A 66 10.37 8.98 1.13
CA ALA A 66 11.65 8.27 1.18
C ALA A 66 11.50 6.84 1.72
N MET A 67 10.71 6.67 2.78
CA MET A 67 10.45 5.36 3.37
C MET A 67 9.63 4.46 2.43
N TYR A 68 8.56 4.98 1.82
CA TYR A 68 7.75 4.21 0.88
C TYR A 68 8.54 3.81 -0.38
N LYS A 69 9.40 4.68 -0.91
CA LYS A 69 10.30 4.34 -2.03
C LYS A 69 11.31 3.25 -1.67
N SER A 70 11.85 3.28 -0.45
CA SER A 70 12.73 2.22 0.04
C SER A 70 12.01 0.87 0.13
N ALA A 71 10.76 0.87 0.64
CA ALA A 71 9.93 -0.33 0.67
C ALA A 71 9.61 -0.83 -0.74
N LEU A 72 9.23 0.08 -1.65
CA LEU A 72 8.88 -0.24 -3.04
C LEU A 72 10.04 -0.91 -3.76
N ALA A 73 11.25 -0.34 -3.70
CA ALA A 73 12.43 -0.89 -4.37
C ALA A 73 12.75 -2.34 -3.93
N ILE A 74 12.58 -2.64 -2.65
CA ILE A 74 12.74 -4.01 -2.15
C ILE A 74 11.64 -4.91 -2.71
N ARG A 75 10.37 -4.48 -2.63
CA ARG A 75 9.22 -5.28 -3.09
C ARG A 75 9.22 -5.52 -4.60
N GLU A 76 9.66 -4.57 -5.41
CA GLU A 76 9.84 -4.76 -6.86
C GLU A 76 10.84 -5.88 -7.15
N ARG A 77 11.97 -5.90 -6.45
CA ARG A 77 12.97 -6.95 -6.61
C ARG A 77 12.45 -8.31 -6.15
N LEU A 78 11.77 -8.36 -5.00
CA LEU A 78 11.18 -9.58 -4.47
C LEU A 78 10.07 -10.12 -5.38
N ALA A 79 9.19 -9.26 -5.88
CA ALA A 79 8.12 -9.64 -6.80
C ALA A 79 8.65 -10.11 -8.15
N LYS A 80 9.76 -9.55 -8.63
CA LYS A 80 10.44 -10.05 -9.84
C LYS A 80 10.99 -11.48 -9.65
N ALA A 81 11.46 -11.80 -8.44
CA ALA A 81 12.01 -13.12 -8.14
C ALA A 81 10.91 -14.16 -7.86
N ASN A 82 9.83 -13.76 -7.17
CA ASN A 82 8.71 -14.63 -6.82
C ASN A 82 7.38 -13.84 -6.85
N PRO A 83 6.79 -13.65 -8.04
CA PRO A 83 5.58 -12.84 -8.20
C PRO A 83 4.42 -13.26 -7.29
N PRO A 84 4.04 -14.56 -7.21
CA PRO A 84 2.88 -14.95 -6.41
C PRO A 84 3.02 -14.59 -4.91
N ALA A 85 4.24 -14.60 -4.39
CA ALA A 85 4.48 -14.33 -2.98
C ALA A 85 4.51 -12.83 -2.65
N TYR A 86 4.94 -11.97 -3.59
CA TYR A 86 5.27 -10.57 -3.26
C TYR A 86 4.49 -9.52 -4.06
N GLU A 87 3.77 -9.90 -5.12
CA GLU A 87 2.93 -8.96 -5.87
C GLU A 87 1.81 -8.32 -5.03
N PRO A 88 1.16 -9.01 -4.08
CA PRO A 88 0.18 -8.36 -3.22
C PRO A 88 0.78 -7.20 -2.41
N ASP A 89 1.95 -7.41 -1.85
CA ASP A 89 2.68 -6.37 -1.09
C ASP A 89 3.21 -5.25 -2.00
N LEU A 90 3.63 -5.59 -3.21
CA LEU A 90 4.06 -4.61 -4.21
C LEU A 90 2.90 -3.69 -4.59
N ALA A 91 1.72 -4.24 -4.87
CA ALA A 91 0.53 -3.46 -5.17
C ALA A 91 0.14 -2.53 -4.00
N ALA A 92 0.28 -3.01 -2.75
CA ALA A 92 0.07 -2.17 -1.57
C ALA A 92 1.07 -1.01 -1.49
N SER A 93 2.36 -1.22 -1.85
CA SER A 93 3.35 -0.14 -1.90
C SER A 93 3.03 0.93 -2.93
N TYR A 94 2.61 0.54 -4.13
CA TYR A 94 2.16 1.48 -5.16
C TYR A 94 0.95 2.28 -4.66
N ASN A 95 -0.04 1.64 -4.04
CA ASN A 95 -1.21 2.33 -3.50
C ASN A 95 -0.85 3.34 -2.40
N ASN A 96 0.07 3.01 -1.49
CA ASN A 96 0.51 3.93 -0.44
C ASN A 96 1.21 5.17 -1.00
N LEU A 97 2.08 4.99 -2.00
CA LEU A 97 2.70 6.11 -2.71
C LEU A 97 1.67 6.94 -3.48
N ALA A 98 0.69 6.30 -4.11
CA ALA A 98 -0.38 7.00 -4.81
C ALA A 98 -1.16 7.93 -3.87
N ILE A 99 -1.56 7.43 -2.70
CA ILE A 99 -2.25 8.22 -1.67
C ILE A 99 -1.37 9.38 -1.20
N LEU A 100 -0.09 9.15 -0.94
CA LEU A 100 0.85 10.19 -0.54
C LEU A 100 0.98 11.29 -1.61
N TYR A 101 1.09 10.90 -2.88
CA TYR A 101 1.17 11.84 -3.99
C TYR A 101 -0.13 12.63 -4.18
N SER A 102 -1.30 12.00 -3.98
CA SER A 102 -2.58 12.71 -3.96
C SER A 102 -2.63 13.77 -2.84
N ASN A 103 -2.24 13.39 -1.62
CA ASN A 103 -2.20 14.29 -0.47
C ASN A 103 -1.23 15.47 -0.64
N THR A 104 -0.24 15.32 -1.50
CA THR A 104 0.74 16.37 -1.85
C THR A 104 0.46 17.04 -3.20
N GLN A 105 -0.74 16.82 -3.77
CA GLN A 105 -1.21 17.38 -5.05
C GLN A 105 -0.35 17.01 -6.27
N ARG A 106 0.39 15.92 -6.18
CA ARG A 106 1.17 15.34 -7.27
C ARG A 106 0.30 14.33 -8.03
N PHE A 107 -0.75 14.82 -8.67
CA PHE A 107 -1.85 14.00 -9.19
C PHE A 107 -1.43 13.06 -10.33
N GLU A 108 -0.52 13.47 -11.20
CA GLU A 108 -0.03 12.63 -12.30
C GLU A 108 0.77 11.42 -11.78
N GLU A 109 1.61 11.65 -10.77
CA GLU A 109 2.37 10.58 -10.12
C GLU A 109 1.44 9.66 -9.32
N SER A 110 0.44 10.22 -8.64
CA SER A 110 -0.60 9.47 -7.95
C SER A 110 -1.35 8.54 -8.91
N GLU A 111 -1.80 9.06 -10.06
CA GLU A 111 -2.48 8.28 -11.09
C GLU A 111 -1.62 7.12 -11.60
N SER A 112 -0.35 7.39 -11.88
CA SER A 112 0.61 6.37 -12.34
C SER A 112 0.75 5.23 -11.32
N MET A 113 0.87 5.58 -10.04
CA MET A 113 0.99 4.58 -8.96
C MET A 113 -0.30 3.78 -8.77
N HIS A 114 -1.48 4.43 -8.80
CA HIS A 114 -2.76 3.73 -8.74
C HIS A 114 -2.94 2.75 -9.89
N LYS A 115 -2.61 3.15 -11.12
CA LYS A 115 -2.66 2.26 -12.29
C LYS A 115 -1.73 1.06 -12.15
N SER A 116 -0.53 1.25 -11.60
CA SER A 116 0.41 0.16 -11.34
C SER A 116 -0.15 -0.84 -10.31
N ALA A 117 -0.76 -0.35 -9.24
CA ALA A 117 -1.42 -1.19 -8.23
C ALA A 117 -2.59 -1.98 -8.83
N ILE A 118 -3.45 -1.32 -9.64
CA ILE A 118 -4.61 -1.93 -10.30
C ILE A 118 -4.15 -3.05 -11.24
N ALA A 119 -3.16 -2.81 -12.09
CA ALA A 119 -2.66 -3.80 -13.05
C ALA A 119 -2.19 -5.10 -12.37
N ILE A 120 -1.53 -4.98 -11.21
CA ILE A 120 -1.14 -6.14 -10.41
C ILE A 120 -2.38 -6.83 -9.83
N ARG A 121 -3.28 -6.06 -9.19
CA ARG A 121 -4.48 -6.61 -8.53
C ARG A 121 -5.46 -7.26 -9.51
N GLU A 122 -5.60 -6.73 -10.73
CA GLU A 122 -6.38 -7.37 -11.81
C GLU A 122 -5.83 -8.75 -12.15
N ARG A 123 -4.50 -8.89 -12.25
CA ARG A 123 -3.86 -10.18 -12.52
C ARG A 123 -4.06 -11.16 -11.37
N LEU A 124 -3.89 -10.70 -10.14
CA LEU A 124 -4.11 -11.50 -8.94
C LEU A 124 -5.57 -11.92 -8.79
N ALA A 125 -6.52 -11.02 -9.05
CA ALA A 125 -7.95 -11.29 -8.98
C ALA A 125 -8.41 -12.30 -10.04
N LYS A 126 -7.79 -12.31 -11.23
CA LYS A 126 -8.02 -13.36 -12.24
C LYS A 126 -7.60 -14.74 -11.75
N ALA A 127 -6.50 -14.83 -11.00
CA ALA A 127 -6.00 -16.10 -10.48
C ALA A 127 -6.77 -16.56 -9.23
N SER A 128 -7.15 -15.63 -8.36
CA SER A 128 -7.89 -15.92 -7.12
C SER A 128 -8.88 -14.78 -6.79
N PRO A 129 -10.09 -14.80 -7.37
CA PRO A 129 -11.06 -13.72 -7.22
C PRO A 129 -11.40 -13.42 -5.76
N GLN A 130 -11.77 -14.44 -4.98
CA GLN A 130 -12.19 -14.26 -3.59
C GLN A 130 -11.12 -13.58 -2.71
N ALA A 131 -9.83 -13.83 -3.00
CA ALA A 131 -8.73 -13.29 -2.22
C ALA A 131 -8.39 -11.83 -2.60
N TYR A 132 -8.54 -11.46 -3.88
CA TYR A 132 -7.97 -10.20 -4.37
C TYR A 132 -8.98 -9.21 -4.96
N GLU A 133 -10.21 -9.62 -5.26
CA GLU A 133 -11.24 -8.71 -5.74
C GLU A 133 -11.58 -7.59 -4.76
N PRO A 134 -11.67 -7.81 -3.44
CA PRO A 134 -11.90 -6.71 -2.51
C PRO A 134 -10.82 -5.61 -2.63
N ALA A 135 -9.56 -6.00 -2.63
CA ALA A 135 -8.46 -5.04 -2.78
C ALA A 135 -8.43 -4.37 -4.17
N LEU A 136 -8.87 -5.07 -5.22
CA LEU A 136 -9.00 -4.48 -6.56
C LEU A 136 -10.11 -3.41 -6.58
N ALA A 137 -11.28 -3.71 -5.98
CA ALA A 137 -12.38 -2.74 -5.88
C ALA A 137 -11.96 -1.48 -5.10
N ASP A 138 -11.21 -1.65 -3.99
CA ASP A 138 -10.64 -0.52 -3.25
C ASP A 138 -9.68 0.31 -4.12
N SER A 139 -8.87 -0.34 -4.97
CA SER A 139 -7.99 0.38 -5.90
C SER A 139 -8.75 1.21 -6.92
N TYR A 140 -9.83 0.66 -7.49
CA TYR A 140 -10.68 1.42 -8.41
C TYR A 140 -11.33 2.61 -7.71
N ASN A 141 -11.81 2.46 -6.48
CA ASN A 141 -12.38 3.56 -5.70
C ASN A 141 -11.33 4.65 -5.41
N ASN A 142 -10.10 4.27 -5.05
CA ASN A 142 -9.04 5.24 -4.80
C ASN A 142 -8.70 6.04 -6.07
N LEU A 143 -8.63 5.39 -7.22
CA LEU A 143 -8.40 6.08 -8.50
C LEU A 143 -9.60 6.94 -8.90
N ALA A 144 -10.82 6.49 -8.60
CA ALA A 144 -12.04 7.28 -8.83
C ALA A 144 -12.04 8.58 -8.01
N LEU A 145 -11.62 8.52 -6.74
CA LEU A 145 -11.48 9.70 -5.89
C LEU A 145 -10.46 10.68 -6.49
N LEU A 146 -9.29 10.20 -6.91
CA LEU A 146 -8.29 11.03 -7.58
C LEU A 146 -8.87 11.72 -8.84
N TYR A 147 -9.63 11.01 -9.66
CA TYR A 147 -10.27 11.58 -10.83
C TYR A 147 -11.35 12.62 -10.46
N SER A 148 -12.09 12.38 -9.38
CA SER A 148 -13.04 13.36 -8.86
C SER A 148 -12.34 14.63 -8.38
N ASP A 149 -11.25 14.50 -7.61
CA ASP A 149 -10.47 15.62 -7.10
C ASP A 149 -9.84 16.47 -8.22
N THR A 150 -9.56 15.84 -9.35
CA THR A 150 -9.06 16.49 -10.58
C THR A 150 -10.15 16.86 -11.58
N GLN A 151 -11.42 16.81 -11.19
CA GLN A 151 -12.61 17.15 -12.00
C GLN A 151 -12.78 16.28 -13.26
N ARG A 152 -12.20 15.11 -13.29
CA ARG A 152 -12.34 14.10 -14.37
C ARG A 152 -13.49 13.17 -14.06
N PHE A 153 -14.71 13.73 -14.00
CA PHE A 153 -15.91 13.05 -13.48
C PHE A 153 -16.33 11.81 -14.28
N GLN A 154 -16.15 11.80 -15.60
CA GLN A 154 -16.49 10.62 -16.42
C GLN A 154 -15.58 9.44 -16.11
N GLU A 155 -14.28 9.68 -15.92
CA GLU A 155 -13.31 8.67 -15.55
C GLU A 155 -13.54 8.18 -14.11
N SER A 156 -13.87 9.10 -13.22
CA SER A 156 -14.29 8.77 -11.85
C SER A 156 -15.50 7.83 -11.84
N GLU A 157 -16.56 8.16 -12.58
CA GLU A 157 -17.75 7.33 -12.71
C GLU A 157 -17.42 5.92 -13.24
N SER A 158 -16.57 5.83 -14.24
CA SER A 158 -16.14 4.55 -14.82
C SER A 158 -15.44 3.68 -13.78
N MET A 159 -14.55 4.25 -12.98
CA MET A 159 -13.82 3.51 -11.93
C MET A 159 -14.76 3.06 -10.80
N HIS A 160 -15.67 3.94 -10.37
CA HIS A 160 -16.69 3.55 -9.37
C HIS A 160 -17.61 2.43 -9.87
N LYS A 161 -18.01 2.44 -11.14
CA LYS A 161 -18.79 1.34 -11.74
C LYS A 161 -18.00 0.02 -11.74
N SER A 162 -16.70 0.07 -12.02
CA SER A 162 -15.84 -1.11 -11.95
C SER A 162 -15.77 -1.68 -10.54
N ALA A 163 -15.61 -0.84 -9.54
CA ALA A 163 -15.62 -1.23 -8.13
C ALA A 163 -16.98 -1.82 -7.72
N LEU A 164 -18.07 -1.16 -8.09
CA LEU A 164 -19.43 -1.59 -7.79
C LEU A 164 -19.73 -2.98 -8.36
N THR A 165 -19.35 -3.25 -9.61
CA THR A 165 -19.51 -4.56 -10.25
C THR A 165 -18.83 -5.68 -9.44
N ILE A 166 -17.65 -5.40 -8.88
CA ILE A 166 -16.95 -6.36 -8.03
C ILE A 166 -17.71 -6.58 -6.72
N TYR A 167 -18.10 -5.50 -6.03
CA TYR A 167 -18.82 -5.62 -4.76
C TYR A 167 -20.16 -6.35 -4.90
N GLU A 168 -20.91 -6.09 -5.97
CA GLU A 168 -22.16 -6.81 -6.25
C GLU A 168 -21.94 -8.31 -6.43
N ARG A 169 -20.84 -8.71 -7.09
CA ARG A 169 -20.47 -10.11 -7.23
C ARG A 169 -20.07 -10.74 -5.90
N LEU A 170 -19.27 -10.04 -5.11
CA LEU A 170 -18.84 -10.47 -3.78
C LEU A 170 -20.04 -10.63 -2.84
N ALA A 171 -20.97 -9.67 -2.85
CA ALA A 171 -22.19 -9.72 -2.05
C ALA A 171 -23.10 -10.90 -2.43
N LYS A 172 -23.20 -11.24 -3.73
CA LYS A 172 -23.93 -12.43 -4.17
C LYS A 172 -23.27 -13.74 -3.71
N ALA A 173 -21.93 -13.75 -3.70
CA ALA A 173 -21.17 -14.93 -3.27
C ALA A 173 -21.15 -15.11 -1.75
N ASN A 174 -21.17 -14.03 -0.99
CA ASN A 174 -21.18 -14.04 0.48
C ASN A 174 -22.04 -12.89 1.04
N PRO A 175 -23.38 -13.05 1.10
CA PRO A 175 -24.29 -11.99 1.56
C PRO A 175 -24.12 -11.56 3.02
N GLN A 176 -23.40 -12.32 3.82
CA GLN A 176 -23.16 -11.98 5.23
C GLN A 176 -21.89 -11.13 5.44
N ALA A 177 -21.02 -11.06 4.43
CA ALA A 177 -19.75 -10.33 4.54
C ALA A 177 -19.80 -8.94 3.85
N TYR A 178 -20.80 -8.69 2.98
CA TYR A 178 -20.92 -7.47 2.17
C TYR A 178 -22.31 -6.86 2.21
#